data_3e1c4e0acae5f880a1d002da94ef9956
#
_entry.id   3e1c4e0acae5f880a1d002da94ef9956
#
_cell.length_a   1.000
_cell.length_b   1.000
_cell.length_c   1.000
_cell.angle_alpha   90.00
_cell.angle_beta   90.00
_cell.angle_gamma   90.00
#
_symmetry.space_group_name_H-M   'P 1'
#
loop_
_entity.id
_entity.type
_entity.pdbx_description
1 polymer ?
#
loop_
_entity_poly.entity_id
_entity_poly.type
_entity_poly.pdbx_seq_one_letter_code
_entity_poly.pdbx_strand_id
1 'polypeptide(L)'
;MTVARTTTFILSVFIVGMVEMMVAGIMNLMSQDLHVSEAVVGQLVTLYALTFAICGPLLVKLTHRFSSRSVLLWTLIVFIFGNGMIAIAPHFGIIVVGRILSSAAASLIIVKVLALTAMLTSAKNRGKMIGIVYTG
;
A
#
# COMPACT_ATOMS: atom_id res chain seq x y z
N MET A 1 15.69 1.52 -17.70
CA MET A 1 14.80 0.62 -16.96
C MET A 1 14.18 -0.40 -17.91
N THR A 2 14.17 -1.67 -17.57
CA THR A 2 13.64 -2.71 -18.44
C THR A 2 12.10 -2.72 -18.43
N VAL A 3 11.49 -3.28 -19.48
CA VAL A 3 10.03 -3.44 -19.56
C VAL A 3 9.50 -4.27 -18.40
N ALA A 4 10.22 -5.35 -18.04
CA ALA A 4 9.84 -6.21 -16.91
C ALA A 4 9.78 -5.45 -15.59
N ARG A 5 10.77 -4.60 -15.30
CA ARG A 5 10.79 -3.77 -14.09
C ARG A 5 9.66 -2.76 -14.09
N THR A 6 9.44 -2.09 -15.21
CA THR A 6 8.35 -1.12 -15.37
C THR A 6 7.00 -1.78 -15.10
N THR A 7 6.76 -2.94 -15.71
CA THR A 7 5.52 -3.70 -15.51
C THR A 7 5.34 -4.11 -14.06
N THR A 8 6.39 -4.60 -13.41
CA THR A 8 6.34 -4.99 -11.98
C THR A 8 5.99 -3.80 -11.10
N PHE A 9 6.58 -2.65 -11.36
CA PHE A 9 6.33 -1.43 -10.59
C PHE A 9 4.89 -0.93 -10.79
N ILE A 10 4.42 -0.90 -12.03
CA ILE A 10 3.04 -0.52 -12.35
C ILE A 10 2.05 -1.46 -11.65
N LEU A 11 2.28 -2.77 -11.71
CA LEU A 11 1.42 -3.75 -11.05
C LEU A 11 1.42 -3.59 -9.52
N SER A 12 2.58 -3.29 -8.93
CA SER A 12 2.67 -3.06 -7.48
C SER A 12 1.80 -1.87 -7.06
N VAL A 13 1.90 -0.76 -7.76
CA VAL A 13 1.09 0.43 -7.48
C VAL A 13 -0.40 0.16 -7.74
N PHE A 14 -0.70 -0.53 -8.83
CA PHE A 14 -2.08 -0.89 -9.19
C PHE A 14 -2.74 -1.75 -8.11
N ILE A 15 -2.05 -2.78 -7.62
CA ILE A 15 -2.58 -3.67 -6.58
C ILE A 15 -2.87 -2.88 -5.29
N VAL A 16 -1.95 -2.01 -4.89
CA VAL A 16 -2.14 -1.17 -3.70
C VAL A 16 -3.38 -0.28 -3.86
N GLY A 17 -3.49 0.40 -4.99
CA GLY A 17 -4.64 1.27 -5.27
C GLY A 17 -5.96 0.51 -5.35
N MET A 18 -5.94 -0.68 -5.94
CA MET A 18 -7.12 -1.53 -6.08
C MET A 18 -7.65 -1.99 -4.73
N VAL A 19 -6.75 -2.40 -3.83
CA VAL A 19 -7.14 -2.81 -2.47
C VAL A 19 -7.79 -1.64 -1.71
N GLU A 20 -7.24 -0.44 -1.86
CA GLU A 20 -7.81 0.76 -1.24
C GLU A 20 -9.22 1.05 -1.75
N MET A 21 -9.39 1.01 -3.06
CA MET A 21 -10.70 1.27 -3.68
C MET A 21 -11.73 0.19 -3.32
N MET A 22 -11.28 -1.04 -3.16
CA MET A 22 -12.16 -2.14 -2.77
C MET A 22 -12.80 -1.90 -1.41
N VAL A 23 -12.03 -1.44 -0.42
CA VAL A 23 -12.57 -1.14 0.91
C VAL A 23 -13.63 -0.04 0.83
N ALA A 24 -13.38 1.02 0.06
CA ALA A 24 -14.34 2.10 -0.14
C ALA A 24 -15.63 1.58 -0.79
N GLY A 25 -15.51 0.67 -1.76
CA GLY A 25 -16.65 0.10 -2.47
C GLY A 25 -17.53 -0.84 -1.65
N ILE A 26 -16.98 -1.49 -0.63
CA ILE A 26 -17.72 -2.44 0.21
C ILE A 26 -18.03 -1.90 1.60
N MET A 27 -17.86 -0.60 1.81
CA MET A 27 -18.04 0.03 3.12
C MET A 27 -19.42 -0.27 3.73
N ASN A 28 -20.48 -0.19 2.93
CA ASN A 28 -21.84 -0.47 3.39
C ASN A 28 -22.00 -1.93 3.83
N LEU A 29 -21.47 -2.86 3.05
CA LEU A 29 -21.51 -4.29 3.38
C LEU A 29 -20.72 -4.60 4.66
N MET A 30 -19.56 -3.97 4.84
CA MET A 30 -18.77 -4.10 6.05
C MET A 30 -19.52 -3.59 7.28
N SER A 31 -20.22 -2.45 7.14
CA SER A 31 -21.04 -1.89 8.21
C SER A 31 -22.11 -2.87 8.67
N GLN A 32 -22.80 -3.50 7.73
CA GLN A 32 -23.85 -4.48 8.04
C GLN A 32 -23.28 -5.76 8.67
N ASP A 33 -22.24 -6.32 8.10
CA ASP A 33 -21.63 -7.57 8.55
C ASP A 33 -21.00 -7.47 9.94
N LEU A 34 -20.40 -6.34 10.24
CA LEU A 34 -19.70 -6.11 11.51
C LEU A 34 -20.59 -5.47 12.57
N HIS A 35 -21.84 -5.14 12.23
CA HIS A 35 -22.80 -4.47 13.12
C HIS A 35 -22.24 -3.15 13.70
N VAL A 36 -21.51 -2.40 12.85
CA VAL A 36 -20.98 -1.08 13.18
C VAL A 36 -21.54 -0.03 12.21
N SER A 37 -21.51 1.24 12.60
CA SER A 37 -21.98 2.32 11.73
C SER A 37 -21.06 2.53 10.53
N GLU A 38 -21.60 3.07 9.43
CA GLU A 38 -20.80 3.44 8.26
C GLU A 38 -19.72 4.47 8.61
N ALA A 39 -20.00 5.36 9.58
CA ALA A 39 -19.02 6.33 10.06
C ALA A 39 -17.82 5.64 10.70
N VAL A 40 -18.03 4.55 11.46
CA VAL A 40 -16.95 3.76 12.06
C VAL A 40 -16.12 3.08 10.97
N VAL A 41 -16.76 2.49 9.95
CA VAL A 41 -16.06 1.90 8.81
C VAL A 41 -15.27 2.97 8.05
N GLY A 42 -15.85 4.16 7.87
CA GLY A 42 -15.17 5.29 7.25
C GLY A 42 -13.91 5.72 7.99
N GLN A 43 -13.85 5.54 9.31
CA GLN A 43 -12.64 5.78 10.09
C GLN A 43 -11.50 4.83 9.73
N LEU A 44 -11.79 3.64 9.21
CA LEU A 44 -10.76 2.74 8.68
C LEU A 44 -10.01 3.36 7.52
N VAL A 45 -10.71 4.08 6.64
CA VAL A 45 -10.10 4.80 5.52
C VAL A 45 -9.20 5.92 6.05
N THR A 46 -9.67 6.68 7.04
CA THR A 46 -8.89 7.73 7.69
C THR A 46 -7.65 7.16 8.39
N LEU A 47 -7.81 6.07 9.11
CA LEU A 47 -6.71 5.38 9.78
C LEU A 47 -5.66 4.91 8.76
N TYR A 48 -6.10 4.37 7.64
CA TYR A 48 -5.21 3.96 6.56
C TYR A 48 -4.42 5.16 6.03
N ALA A 49 -5.09 6.24 5.70
CA ALA A 49 -4.45 7.44 5.17
C ALA A 49 -3.44 8.05 6.16
N LEU A 50 -3.80 8.11 7.44
CA LEU A 50 -2.92 8.62 8.51
C LEU A 50 -1.68 7.74 8.67
N THR A 51 -1.87 6.42 8.78
CA THR A 51 -0.77 5.46 8.90
C THR A 51 0.13 5.53 7.67
N PHE A 52 -0.47 5.63 6.49
CA PHE A 52 0.25 5.78 5.23
C PHE A 52 1.17 7.00 5.26
N ALA A 53 0.63 8.15 5.66
CA ALA A 53 1.37 9.41 5.69
C ALA A 53 2.51 9.41 6.72
N ILE A 54 2.30 8.76 7.86
CA ILE A 54 3.30 8.72 8.95
C ILE A 54 4.35 7.65 8.68
N CYS A 55 3.92 6.45 8.29
CA CYS A 55 4.82 5.30 8.14
C CYS A 55 5.72 5.39 6.91
N GLY A 56 5.30 6.08 5.85
CA GLY A 56 6.08 6.19 4.62
C GLY A 56 7.50 6.71 4.86
N PRO A 57 7.66 7.96 5.32
CA PRO A 57 8.98 8.53 5.60
C PRO A 57 9.74 7.78 6.70
N LEU A 58 9.03 7.34 7.74
CA LEU A 58 9.64 6.64 8.87
C LEU A 58 10.24 5.30 8.44
N LEU A 59 9.48 4.50 7.70
CA LEU A 59 9.92 3.17 7.25
C LEU A 59 11.03 3.26 6.20
N VAL A 60 10.99 4.26 5.33
CA VAL A 60 12.08 4.50 4.38
C VAL A 60 13.38 4.78 5.13
N LYS A 61 13.34 5.60 6.17
CA LYS A 61 14.49 5.88 7.01
C LYS A 61 15.01 4.64 7.73
N LEU A 62 14.10 3.82 8.27
CA LEU A 62 14.46 2.61 9.01
C LEU A 62 15.01 1.50 8.12
N THR A 63 14.58 1.44 6.86
CA THR A 63 14.92 0.36 5.92
C THR A 63 16.02 0.73 4.92
N HIS A 64 16.61 1.92 5.01
CA HIS A 64 17.61 2.36 4.03
C HIS A 64 18.88 1.49 4.01
N ARG A 65 19.15 0.77 5.09
CA ARG A 65 20.31 -0.15 5.21
C ARG A 65 20.15 -1.42 4.40
N PHE A 66 18.92 -1.77 4.06
CA PHE A 66 18.61 -3.01 3.36
C PHE A 66 18.52 -2.76 1.86
N SER A 67 18.74 -3.82 1.06
CA SER A 67 18.57 -3.70 -0.39
C SER A 67 17.10 -3.41 -0.71
N SER A 68 16.86 -2.57 -1.70
CA SER A 68 15.50 -2.20 -2.12
C SER A 68 14.68 -3.41 -2.53
N ARG A 69 15.32 -4.41 -3.17
CA ARG A 69 14.65 -5.65 -3.56
C ARG A 69 14.16 -6.44 -2.35
N SER A 70 15.01 -6.62 -1.32
CA SER A 70 14.63 -7.32 -0.09
C SER A 70 13.50 -6.59 0.64
N VAL A 71 13.60 -5.27 0.74
CA VAL A 71 12.57 -4.43 1.37
C VAL A 71 11.24 -4.59 0.66
N LEU A 72 11.21 -4.52 -0.67
CA LEU A 72 9.99 -4.71 -1.45
C LEU A 72 9.37 -6.09 -1.25
N LEU A 73 10.18 -7.15 -1.26
CA LEU A 73 9.68 -8.52 -1.07
C LEU A 73 9.06 -8.71 0.31
N TRP A 74 9.75 -8.27 1.36
CA TRP A 74 9.23 -8.35 2.72
C TRP A 74 7.97 -7.50 2.91
N THR A 75 7.95 -6.32 2.32
CA THR A 75 6.82 -5.40 2.39
C THR A 75 5.59 -5.98 1.68
N LEU A 76 5.78 -6.62 0.53
CA LEU A 76 4.70 -7.31 -0.18
C LEU A 76 4.14 -8.47 0.65
N ILE A 77 4.99 -9.23 1.33
CA ILE A 77 4.56 -10.30 2.23
C ILE A 77 3.71 -9.73 3.37
N VAL A 78 4.16 -8.65 4.01
CA VAL A 78 3.40 -7.97 5.07
C VAL A 78 2.07 -7.43 4.54
N PHE A 79 2.06 -6.88 3.35
CA PHE A 79 0.85 -6.38 2.69
C PHE A 79 -0.17 -7.50 2.47
N ILE A 80 0.27 -8.63 1.93
CA ILE A 80 -0.58 -9.82 1.74
C ILE A 80 -1.10 -10.33 3.08
N PHE A 81 -0.25 -10.41 4.08
CA PHE A 81 -0.63 -10.87 5.42
C PHE A 81 -1.68 -9.95 6.06
N GLY A 82 -1.47 -8.63 6.01
CA GLY A 82 -2.42 -7.64 6.55
C GLY A 82 -3.78 -7.72 5.87
N ASN A 83 -3.82 -7.83 4.55
CA ASN A 83 -5.07 -7.97 3.81
C ASN A 83 -5.73 -9.33 4.04
N GLY A 84 -4.93 -10.39 4.20
CA GLY A 84 -5.44 -11.70 4.57
C GLY A 84 -6.12 -11.70 5.94
N MET A 85 -5.56 -11.00 6.92
CA MET A 85 -6.18 -10.80 8.23
C MET A 85 -7.54 -10.11 8.11
N ILE A 86 -7.65 -9.09 7.27
CA ILE A 86 -8.90 -8.39 7.03
C ILE A 86 -9.94 -9.32 6.42
N ALA A 87 -9.54 -10.15 5.46
CA ALA A 87 -10.44 -11.05 4.73
C ALA A 87 -11.07 -12.11 5.63
N ILE A 88 -10.35 -12.59 6.63
CA ILE A 88 -10.80 -13.64 7.54
C ILE A 88 -11.15 -13.11 8.93
N ALA A 89 -11.16 -11.79 9.13
CA ALA A 89 -11.34 -11.18 10.45
C ALA A 89 -12.73 -11.46 11.03
N PRO A 90 -12.84 -12.15 12.20
CA PRO A 90 -14.10 -12.32 12.89
C PRO A 90 -14.51 -11.12 13.72
N HIS A 91 -13.58 -10.18 13.98
CA HIS A 91 -13.80 -9.02 14.84
C HIS A 91 -13.26 -7.75 14.18
N PHE A 92 -13.90 -6.62 14.52
CA PHE A 92 -13.49 -5.29 14.04
C PHE A 92 -12.06 -4.95 14.45
N GLY A 93 -11.63 -5.34 15.66
CA GLY A 93 -10.26 -5.09 16.14
C GLY A 93 -9.19 -5.71 15.25
N ILE A 94 -9.42 -6.90 14.72
CA ILE A 94 -8.49 -7.55 13.78
C ILE A 94 -8.43 -6.78 12.46
N ILE A 95 -9.55 -6.25 12.00
CA ILE A 95 -9.59 -5.40 10.79
C ILE A 95 -8.76 -4.14 10.99
N VAL A 96 -8.86 -3.50 12.15
CA VAL A 96 -8.06 -2.31 12.48
C VAL A 96 -6.57 -2.62 12.41
N VAL A 97 -6.14 -3.71 13.03
CA VAL A 97 -4.73 -4.14 13.01
C VAL A 97 -4.28 -4.45 11.57
N GLY A 98 -5.11 -5.17 10.81
CA GLY A 98 -4.82 -5.49 9.41
C GLY A 98 -4.71 -4.24 8.54
N ARG A 99 -5.55 -3.23 8.78
CA ARG A 99 -5.49 -1.93 8.07
C ARG A 99 -4.20 -1.18 8.38
N ILE A 100 -3.76 -1.18 9.62
CA ILE A 100 -2.49 -0.55 10.01
C ILE A 100 -1.31 -1.23 9.31
N LEU A 101 -1.25 -2.56 9.34
CA LEU A 101 -0.20 -3.33 8.67
C LEU A 101 -0.21 -3.10 7.16
N SER A 102 -1.39 -3.19 6.53
CA SER A 102 -1.54 -2.96 5.09
C SER A 102 -1.12 -1.55 4.68
N SER A 103 -1.51 -0.56 5.46
CA SER A 103 -1.19 0.84 5.19
C SER A 103 0.31 1.11 5.29
N ALA A 104 0.96 0.61 6.33
CA ALA A 104 2.40 0.74 6.49
C ALA A 104 3.15 0.08 5.32
N ALA A 105 2.75 -1.13 4.96
CA ALA A 105 3.32 -1.85 3.83
C ALA A 105 3.07 -1.13 2.50
N ALA A 106 1.85 -0.68 2.25
CA ALA A 106 1.49 0.05 1.03
C ALA A 106 2.30 1.33 0.86
N SER A 107 2.46 2.08 1.94
CA SER A 107 3.26 3.30 1.96
C SER A 107 4.71 3.03 1.54
N LEU A 108 5.31 2.02 2.12
CA LEU A 108 6.69 1.65 1.81
C LEU A 108 6.83 1.13 0.37
N ILE A 109 5.88 0.32 -0.11
CA ILE A 109 5.85 -0.16 -1.50
C ILE A 109 5.86 1.02 -2.47
N ILE A 110 4.92 1.94 -2.32
CA ILE A 110 4.79 3.08 -3.24
C ILE A 110 6.04 3.95 -3.22
N VAL A 111 6.53 4.31 -2.04
CA VAL A 111 7.72 5.16 -1.91
C VAL A 111 8.94 4.47 -2.51
N LYS A 112 9.15 3.19 -2.22
CA LYS A 112 10.30 2.44 -2.76
C LYS A 112 10.20 2.27 -4.27
N VAL A 113 9.02 1.97 -4.80
CA VAL A 113 8.80 1.84 -6.24
C VAL A 113 9.08 3.14 -6.96
N LEU A 114 8.58 4.26 -6.44
CA LEU A 114 8.83 5.58 -7.05
C LEU A 114 10.30 5.97 -6.94
N ALA A 115 10.95 5.70 -5.81
CA ALA A 115 12.37 5.96 -5.62
C ALA A 115 13.23 5.14 -6.59
N LEU A 116 12.92 3.84 -6.74
CA LEU A 116 13.63 2.97 -7.69
C LEU A 116 13.40 3.42 -9.14
N THR A 117 12.20 3.84 -9.48
CA THR A 117 11.89 4.39 -10.80
C THR A 117 12.75 5.62 -11.07
N ALA A 118 12.86 6.52 -10.10
CA ALA A 118 13.70 7.70 -10.22
C ALA A 118 15.18 7.36 -10.38
N MET A 119 15.67 6.38 -9.64
CA MET A 119 17.08 5.95 -9.69
C MET A 119 17.43 5.22 -10.99
N LEU A 120 16.52 4.42 -11.53
CA LEU A 120 16.75 3.57 -12.70
C LEU A 120 16.46 4.29 -14.03
N THR A 121 15.97 5.51 -13.98
CA THR A 121 15.61 6.29 -15.17
C THR A 121 16.52 7.50 -15.31
N SER A 122 16.88 7.87 -16.55
CA SER A 122 17.68 9.06 -16.80
C SER A 122 16.94 10.33 -16.33
N ALA A 123 17.69 11.36 -15.94
CA ALA A 123 17.11 12.62 -15.44
C ALA A 123 16.11 13.24 -16.43
N LYS A 124 16.33 13.08 -17.73
CA LYS A 124 15.45 13.61 -18.78
C LYS A 124 14.07 12.94 -18.78
N ASN A 125 14.01 11.63 -18.50
CA ASN A 125 12.77 10.84 -18.58
C ASN A 125 12.17 10.49 -17.20
N ARG A 126 12.80 10.96 -16.13
CA ARG A 126 12.43 10.59 -14.75
C ARG A 126 10.97 10.94 -14.42
N GLY A 127 10.56 12.17 -14.70
CA GLY A 127 9.18 12.61 -14.45
C GLY A 127 8.16 11.81 -15.24
N LYS A 128 8.44 11.52 -16.51
CA LYS A 128 7.58 10.72 -17.37
C LYS A 128 7.41 9.28 -16.81
N MET A 129 8.51 8.65 -16.42
CA MET A 129 8.47 7.29 -15.90
C MET A 129 7.76 7.19 -14.55
N ILE A 130 7.99 8.16 -13.66
CA ILE A 130 7.25 8.23 -12.39
C ILE A 130 5.76 8.36 -12.66
N GLY A 131 5.36 9.21 -13.58
CA GLY A 131 3.95 9.36 -13.97
C GLY A 131 3.36 8.06 -14.49
N ILE A 132 4.05 7.35 -15.38
CA ILE A 132 3.61 6.08 -15.94
C ILE A 132 3.43 5.02 -14.85
N VAL A 133 4.39 4.89 -13.95
CA VAL A 133 4.34 3.92 -12.85
C VAL A 133 3.22 4.25 -11.88
N TYR A 134 3.04 5.53 -11.57
CA TYR A 134 2.00 5.96 -10.61
C TYR A 134 0.58 5.81 -11.15
N THR A 135 0.39 5.83 -12.47
CA THR A 135 -0.94 5.60 -13.05
C THR A 135 -1.40 4.15 -12.97
N GLY A 136 -0.49 3.23 -12.67
CA GLY A 136 -0.86 1.84 -12.40
C GLY A 136 -1.60 1.70 -11.11
#